data_15ee97d030dfd23276a858d602436396
#
_entry.id   15ee97d030dfd23276a858d602436396
#
_cell.length_a   1.000
_cell.length_b   1.000
_cell.length_c   1.000
_cell.angle_alpha   90.00
_cell.angle_beta   90.00
_cell.angle_gamma   90.00
#
_symmetry.space_group_name_H-M   'P 1'
#
loop_
_entity.id
_entity.type
_entity.pdbx_description
1 polymer ?
#
loop_
_entity_poly.entity_id
_entity_poly.type
_entity_poly.pdbx_seq_one_letter_code
_entity_poly.pdbx_strand_id
1 'polypeptide(L)'
;MSFYIYPLSFSLHPLRAMYVIMVYDVEQERVAKVCKYLRQSLNWVQNSVFEGELTKAQLAKVKSGLSSIINEEKDSVIIYTMRDVKWMERENMGVNKNPATNIL
;
A
#
# COMPACT_ATOMS: atom_id res chain seq x y z
N MET A 1 -24.96 13.60 -17.91
CA MET A 1 -24.06 13.10 -17.78
C MET A 1 -23.82 12.96 -17.22
N SER A 2 -24.50 13.01 -17.74
CA SER A 2 -23.79 12.52 -17.55
C SER A 2 -23.86 12.40 -16.90
N PHE A 3 -24.07 12.21 -17.10
CA PHE A 3 -23.59 11.71 -16.84
C PHE A 3 -23.59 11.54 -16.42
N TYR A 4 -24.32 11.35 -16.66
CA TYR A 4 -23.65 10.88 -16.40
C TYR A 4 -23.60 10.64 -16.06
N ILE A 5 -24.22 10.34 -16.69
CA ILE A 5 -23.56 9.81 -16.53
C ILE A 5 -23.29 9.76 -16.06
N TYR A 6 -23.69 9.63 -15.82
CA TYR A 6 -22.85 9.21 -15.36
C TYR A 6 -22.67 9.07 -14.76
N PRO A 7 -23.12 8.94 -15.07
CA PRO A 7 -22.41 8.53 -14.58
C PRO A 7 -22.09 8.18 -14.19
N LEU A 8 -22.43 7.80 -13.91
CA LEU A 8 -21.74 7.12 -13.74
C LEU A 8 -20.87 7.38 -13.82
N SER A 9 -20.55 7.48 -13.86
CA SER A 9 -19.51 7.70 -13.89
C SER A 9 -19.22 8.25 -13.13
N PHE A 10 -19.45 8.23 -12.44
CA PHE A 10 -19.05 8.69 -11.85
C PHE A 10 -18.90 8.57 -10.85
N SER A 11 -18.71 8.66 -10.64
CA SER A 11 -18.75 8.39 -9.27
C SER A 11 -18.20 7.08 -8.84
N LEU A 12 -17.71 6.40 -9.68
CA LEU A 12 -16.98 5.17 -9.42
C LEU A 12 -15.59 5.45 -8.91
N HIS A 13 -15.14 6.68 -8.97
CA HIS A 13 -13.80 7.04 -8.55
C HIS A 13 -13.48 6.69 -7.10
N PRO A 14 -14.43 6.83 -6.15
CA PRO A 14 -14.14 6.43 -4.78
C PRO A 14 -13.82 4.96 -4.62
N LEU A 15 -14.29 4.14 -5.54
CA LEU A 15 -14.05 2.70 -5.49
C LEU A 15 -12.84 2.28 -6.30
N ARG A 16 -12.22 3.21 -7.00
CA ARG A 16 -11.08 2.89 -7.82
C ARG A 16 -9.84 2.68 -6.96
N ALA A 17 -9.18 1.56 -7.18
CA ALA A 17 -7.96 1.27 -6.46
C ALA A 17 -6.78 1.97 -7.09
N MET A 18 -5.85 2.37 -6.26
CA MET A 18 -4.56 2.87 -6.72
C MET A 18 -3.50 1.91 -6.24
N TYR A 19 -2.35 1.94 -6.87
CA TYR A 19 -1.25 1.10 -6.44
C TYR A 19 -0.45 1.81 -5.36
N VAL A 20 -0.14 1.07 -4.29
CA VAL A 20 0.48 1.64 -3.11
C VAL A 20 1.74 0.85 -2.77
N ILE A 21 2.82 1.55 -2.46
CA ILE A 21 4.04 0.95 -1.96
C ILE A 21 4.35 1.62 -0.63
N MET A 22 4.54 0.81 0.40
CA MET A 22 4.89 1.31 1.72
C MET A 22 6.26 0.79 2.13
N VAL A 23 7.10 1.71 2.59
CA VAL A 23 8.42 1.39 3.09
C VAL A 23 8.50 1.94 4.50
N TYR A 24 8.80 1.08 5.47
CA TYR A 24 8.85 1.55 6.85
C TYR A 24 10.19 1.27 7.48
N ASP A 25 10.51 2.10 8.45
CA ASP A 25 11.71 1.99 9.26
C ASP A 25 11.25 2.26 10.70
N VAL A 26 10.99 1.20 11.43
CA VAL A 26 10.46 1.31 12.78
C VAL A 26 11.37 0.59 13.76
N GLU A 27 11.28 0.98 15.02
CA GLU A 27 12.11 0.39 16.03
C GLU A 27 11.73 -1.08 16.28
N GLN A 28 12.72 -1.84 16.72
CA GLN A 28 12.63 -3.30 16.82
C GLN A 28 11.38 -3.78 17.52
N GLU A 29 10.98 -3.12 18.59
CA GLU A 29 9.84 -3.59 19.37
C GLU A 29 8.51 -3.45 18.64
N ARG A 30 8.46 -2.68 17.55
CA ARG A 30 7.22 -2.47 16.80
C ARG A 30 7.20 -3.12 15.42
N VAL A 31 8.35 -3.66 14.97
CA VAL A 31 8.46 -4.24 13.63
C VAL A 31 7.44 -5.34 13.38
N ALA A 32 7.34 -6.29 14.31
CA ALA A 32 6.45 -7.43 14.12
C ALA A 32 5.00 -6.99 14.03
N LYS A 33 4.62 -6.00 14.83
CA LYS A 33 3.25 -5.53 14.86
C LYS A 33 2.89 -4.80 13.55
N VAL A 34 3.80 -3.99 13.06
CA VAL A 34 3.60 -3.30 11.79
C VAL A 34 3.47 -4.31 10.64
N CYS A 35 4.37 -5.27 10.61
CA CYS A 35 4.37 -6.29 9.56
C CYS A 35 3.06 -7.08 9.58
N LYS A 36 2.64 -7.53 10.76
CA LYS A 36 1.41 -8.30 10.87
C LYS A 36 0.20 -7.47 10.44
N TYR A 37 0.20 -6.21 10.78
CA TYR A 37 -0.89 -5.33 10.42
C TYR A 37 -0.97 -5.12 8.91
N LEU A 38 0.17 -4.82 8.28
CA LEU A 38 0.19 -4.54 6.84
C LEU A 38 -0.14 -5.77 6.00
N ARG A 39 0.18 -6.97 6.49
CA ARG A 39 -0.14 -8.19 5.76
C ARG A 39 -1.62 -8.39 5.56
N GLN A 40 -2.45 -7.73 6.33
CA GLN A 40 -3.90 -7.84 6.19
C GLN A 40 -4.40 -7.16 4.92
N SER A 41 -3.65 -6.20 4.39
CA SER A 41 -4.12 -5.38 3.29
C SER A 41 -3.16 -5.32 2.11
N LEU A 42 -1.90 -5.61 2.33
CA LEU A 42 -0.87 -5.47 1.32
C LEU A 42 -0.02 -6.73 1.25
N ASN A 43 0.79 -6.81 0.21
CA ASN A 43 1.67 -7.95 -0.02
C ASN A 43 3.09 -7.59 0.38
N TRP A 44 3.70 -8.46 1.17
CA TRP A 44 5.09 -8.29 1.56
C TRP A 44 6.00 -8.54 0.36
N VAL A 45 6.96 -7.67 0.14
CA VAL A 45 7.93 -7.79 -0.95
C VAL A 45 9.27 -8.27 -0.42
N GLN A 46 9.84 -7.49 0.47
CA GLN A 46 11.11 -7.83 1.13
C GLN A 46 11.34 -6.84 2.25
N ASN A 47 12.14 -7.24 3.23
CA ASN A 47 12.47 -6.36 4.36
C ASN A 47 11.24 -5.62 4.86
N SER A 48 11.26 -4.31 4.78
CA SER A 48 10.18 -3.46 5.27
C SER A 48 9.39 -2.84 4.11
N VAL A 49 9.18 -3.61 3.05
CA VAL A 49 8.48 -3.14 1.86
C VAL A 49 7.22 -3.94 1.64
N PHE A 50 6.10 -3.25 1.55
CA PHE A 50 4.81 -3.83 1.22
C PHE A 50 4.23 -3.10 0.02
N GLU A 51 3.42 -3.78 -0.77
CA GLU A 51 2.77 -3.17 -1.92
C GLU A 51 1.45 -3.83 -2.22
N GLY A 52 0.59 -3.14 -2.96
CA GLY A 52 -0.69 -3.69 -3.37
C GLY A 52 -1.65 -2.60 -3.78
N GLU A 53 -2.85 -3.00 -4.13
CA GLU A 53 -3.89 -2.08 -4.55
C GLU A 53 -4.81 -1.76 -3.39
N LEU A 54 -5.05 -0.48 -3.17
CA LEU A 54 -5.97 -0.02 -2.15
C LEU A 54 -6.82 1.10 -2.71
N THR A 55 -8.08 1.11 -2.33
CA THR A 55 -8.91 2.29 -2.61
C THR A 55 -8.48 3.40 -1.66
N LYS A 56 -8.94 4.60 -1.96
CA LYS A 56 -8.63 5.74 -1.13
C LYS A 56 -9.08 5.53 0.31
N ALA A 57 -10.28 4.97 0.46
CA ALA A 57 -10.82 4.69 1.79
C ALA A 57 -10.01 3.64 2.53
N GLN A 58 -9.60 2.60 1.81
CA GLN A 58 -8.77 1.56 2.40
C GLN A 58 -7.41 2.09 2.83
N LEU A 59 -6.82 2.95 2.01
CA LEU A 59 -5.54 3.56 2.35
C LEU A 59 -5.67 4.42 3.61
N ALA A 60 -6.75 5.20 3.70
CA ALA A 60 -6.98 6.03 4.88
C ALA A 60 -7.09 5.16 6.12
N LYS A 61 -7.77 4.03 6.01
CA LYS A 61 -7.93 3.11 7.12
C LYS A 61 -6.59 2.50 7.54
N VAL A 62 -5.78 2.10 6.57
CA VAL A 62 -4.46 1.53 6.85
C VAL A 62 -3.58 2.56 7.55
N LYS A 63 -3.61 3.80 7.07
CA LYS A 63 -2.82 4.87 7.67
C LYS A 63 -3.26 5.13 9.12
N SER A 64 -4.56 5.11 9.36
CA SER A 64 -5.08 5.31 10.70
C SER A 64 -4.61 4.21 11.65
N GLY A 65 -4.66 2.95 11.18
CA GLY A 65 -4.20 1.83 11.99
C GLY A 65 -2.70 1.90 12.27
N LEU A 66 -1.92 2.30 11.27
CA LEU A 66 -0.48 2.46 11.45
C LEU A 66 -0.17 3.51 12.50
N SER A 67 -0.91 4.63 12.48
CA SER A 67 -0.72 5.69 13.47
C SER A 67 -0.88 5.18 14.89
N SER A 68 -1.73 4.17 15.08
CA SER A 68 -1.94 3.59 16.40
C SER A 68 -0.82 2.68 16.83
N ILE A 69 -0.02 2.21 15.89
CA ILE A 69 1.04 1.25 16.17
C ILE A 69 2.40 1.92 16.32
N ILE A 70 2.73 2.84 15.41
CA ILE A 70 4.06 3.42 15.36
C ILE A 70 4.21 4.55 16.36
N ASN A 71 5.47 4.89 16.62
CA ASN A 71 5.83 6.07 17.37
C ASN A 71 6.37 7.09 16.37
N GLU A 72 5.56 8.11 16.08
CA GLU A 72 5.91 9.03 14.99
C GLU A 72 7.14 9.88 15.26
N GLU A 73 7.61 9.87 16.50
CA GLU A 73 8.85 10.59 16.83
C GLU A 73 10.09 9.74 16.57
N LYS A 74 9.93 8.45 16.41
CA LYS A 74 11.05 7.53 16.24
C LYS A 74 10.96 6.68 14.98
N ASP A 75 9.76 6.48 14.48
CA ASP A 75 9.50 5.59 13.36
C ASP A 75 9.15 6.37 12.12
N SER A 76 9.32 5.74 10.97
CA SER A 76 9.04 6.36 9.69
C SER A 76 8.30 5.38 8.78
N VAL A 77 7.27 5.87 8.09
CA VAL A 77 6.59 5.12 7.05
C VAL A 77 6.49 6.03 5.83
N ILE A 78 7.02 5.57 4.72
CA ILE A 78 6.95 6.31 3.46
C ILE A 78 5.95 5.60 2.57
N ILE A 79 5.02 6.36 2.01
CA ILE A 79 3.95 5.82 1.21
C ILE A 79 4.04 6.41 -0.19
N TYR A 80 4.20 5.55 -1.18
CA TYR A 80 4.17 5.94 -2.58
C TYR A 80 2.84 5.48 -3.16
N THR A 81 2.14 6.36 -3.88
CA THR A 81 0.91 5.98 -4.53
C THR A 81 0.99 6.32 -6.00
N MET A 82 0.36 5.49 -6.82
CA MET A 82 0.22 5.77 -8.24
C MET A 82 -1.16 5.33 -8.68
N ARG A 83 -1.69 6.00 -9.68
CA ARG A 83 -3.05 5.77 -10.13
C ARG A 83 -3.26 4.36 -10.60
N ASP A 84 -2.27 3.79 -11.27
CA ASP A 84 -2.43 2.49 -11.90
C ASP A 84 -1.08 1.81 -11.95
N VAL A 85 -1.05 0.53 -11.63
CA VAL A 85 0.18 -0.25 -11.62
C VAL A 85 0.83 -0.29 -13.00
N LYS A 86 0.06 -0.07 -14.07
CA LYS A 86 0.61 -0.10 -15.42
C LYS A 86 1.63 1.01 -15.67
N TRP A 87 1.66 2.03 -14.80
CA TRP A 87 2.64 3.11 -14.92
C TRP A 87 3.91 2.83 -14.15
N MET A 88 3.98 1.65 -13.51
CA MET A 88 5.11 1.28 -12.69
C MET A 88 5.88 0.16 -13.36
N GLU A 89 7.21 0.26 -13.32
CA GLU A 89 8.08 -0.82 -13.73
C GLU A 89 8.85 -1.29 -12.52
N ARG A 90 9.00 -2.58 -12.40
CA ARG A 90 9.78 -3.15 -11.31
C ARG A 90 10.76 -4.17 -11.88
N GLU A 91 12.00 -4.06 -11.44
CA GLU A 91 13.05 -5.00 -11.76
C GLU A 91 13.57 -5.58 -10.46
N ASN A 92 13.80 -6.88 -10.45
CA ASN A 92 14.41 -7.53 -9.31
C ASN A 92 15.75 -8.09 -9.72
N MET A 93 16.81 -7.56 -9.11
CA MET A 93 18.14 -8.10 -9.33
C MET A 93 18.47 -8.99 -8.14
N GLY A 94 18.90 -10.22 -8.45
CA GLY A 94 19.23 -11.16 -7.38
C GLY A 94 18.03 -11.97 -6.96
N VAL A 95 17.96 -12.29 -5.68
CA VAL A 95 16.94 -13.20 -5.16
C VAL A 95 15.61 -12.50 -5.03
N ASN A 96 14.56 -13.17 -5.49
CA ASN A 96 13.20 -12.71 -5.25
C ASN A 96 12.78 -13.24 -3.88
N LYS A 97 12.67 -12.35 -2.91
CA LYS A 97 12.40 -12.72 -1.52
C LYS A 97 10.97 -13.23 -1.31
N ASN A 98 10.06 -12.90 -2.20
CA ASN A 98 8.69 -13.38 -2.13
C ASN A 98 8.23 -13.85 -3.50
N PRO A 99 8.53 -15.10 -3.88
CA PRO A 99 8.15 -15.61 -5.21
C PRO A 99 6.65 -15.64 -5.43
N ALA A 100 5.85 -15.62 -4.35
CA ALA A 100 4.40 -15.62 -4.48
C ALA A 100 3.87 -14.27 -4.94
N THR A 101 4.66 -13.21 -4.81
CA THR A 101 4.25 -11.89 -5.24
C THR A 101 4.56 -11.76 -6.73
N ASN A 102 3.50 -11.71 -7.51
CA ASN A 102 3.61 -11.80 -8.95
C ASN A 102 2.79 -10.72 -9.63
N ILE A 103 2.80 -9.55 -9.06
CA ILE A 103 1.92 -8.48 -9.49
C ILE A 103 2.40 -7.80 -10.76
N LEU A 104 3.70 -7.74 -10.96
CA LEU A 104 4.27 -6.98 -12.08
C LEU A 104 4.86 -7.87 -13.16
#